data_011dd4a9f85ac7261492a50b0d4a9b98
#
_entry.id   011dd4a9f85ac7261492a50b0d4a9b98
#
_cell.length_a   1.000
_cell.length_b   1.000
_cell.length_c   1.000
_cell.angle_alpha   90.00
_cell.angle_beta   90.00
_cell.angle_gamma   90.00
#
_symmetry.space_group_name_H-M   'P 1'
#
loop_
_entity.id
_entity.type
_entity.pdbx_description
1 polymer ?
#
loop_
_entity_poly.entity_id
_entity_poly.type
_entity_poly.pdbx_seq_one_letter_code
_entity_poly.pdbx_strand_id
1 'polypeptide(L)'
;MAGGVQMVPFVGGSYAPAARFVSAQRTVNFVPEKTGPDARTDLVLAPTPGESIACSWKSGEPCRALHWSSTGPNGQPCLWGVFGSSVYRWTTIGENVTPAKCTGSIVSGTGRVSIADNGYVLAIADGSTLWVVDLSAADGALALSAVALPEVSGAPVRPSVVAYIASRLVINDANPGEGRNVFLFSNLNGTTATLSFAIPGTTPPAPQYYSAQYSADPIEGIVANNGRLYIVGPNSYEIWAPGANSDTGDDPFDWVSGATSEIGTQAPASIAQIDECVFWLGGSAAGRNAVYMLQGLRQPVRVSTNALERRIAESSTSSAAIGFAYADEGHKFYCLTFDADGLTVVFDVSTQLWHERSSRNWTTGEDGAWLPRFPVNGFGQRLFWGTTDGRIAELTHETGRMIDAATGNADKPAVRRRVGPVLWSALKRVTVRDLAVDMETGTTPELEPETPGDLTPNSQNPRAMLRVSGDGGYTWADLSWRSFGRQGNYGQTVHWQNCGWGRSFVVELSFSEDFPFTVAGLRIAAEESAL
;
A
#
# COMPACT_ATOMS: atom_id res chain seq x y z
N MET A 1 24.50 17.15 30.40
CA MET A 1 23.08 17.29 30.84
C MET A 1 23.05 17.13 32.34
N ALA A 2 22.55 18.12 33.10
CA ALA A 2 22.36 17.97 34.54
C ALA A 2 21.22 16.96 34.76
N GLY A 3 21.36 16.05 35.75
CA GLY A 3 20.53 14.86 35.97
C GLY A 3 19.02 15.05 36.21
N GLY A 4 18.34 15.76 35.31
CA GLY A 4 16.89 15.92 35.30
C GLY A 4 16.20 15.00 34.30
N VAL A 5 14.91 14.72 34.52
CA VAL A 5 14.07 13.99 33.58
C VAL A 5 13.85 14.83 32.32
N GLN A 6 14.14 14.27 31.16
CA GLN A 6 14.01 14.93 29.87
C GLN A 6 13.03 14.15 28.97
N MET A 7 12.22 14.88 28.20
CA MET A 7 11.45 14.31 27.10
C MET A 7 12.38 14.04 25.92
N VAL A 8 12.24 12.87 25.32
CA VAL A 8 12.93 12.48 24.08
C VAL A 8 11.93 12.63 22.94
N PRO A 9 12.33 13.18 21.76
CA PRO A 9 11.48 13.21 20.58
C PRO A 9 11.34 11.78 19.99
N PHE A 10 10.72 10.90 20.78
CA PHE A 10 10.66 9.47 20.50
C PHE A 10 9.69 9.14 19.37
N VAL A 11 8.55 9.86 19.31
CA VAL A 11 7.53 9.67 18.30
C VAL A 11 7.97 10.27 16.97
N GLY A 12 7.72 9.59 15.86
CA GLY A 12 8.07 10.08 14.52
C GLY A 12 8.10 8.98 13.48
N GLY A 13 8.47 9.34 12.25
CA GLY A 13 8.59 8.41 11.12
C GLY A 13 9.87 7.57 11.13
N SER A 14 10.01 6.75 10.09
CA SER A 14 11.21 5.96 9.84
C SER A 14 12.25 6.78 9.09
N TYR A 15 13.46 6.83 9.62
CA TYR A 15 14.64 7.38 8.95
C TYR A 15 15.88 6.62 9.42
N ALA A 16 16.24 5.58 8.71
CA ALA A 16 17.37 4.70 9.05
C ALA A 16 18.39 4.67 7.90
N PRO A 17 19.36 5.63 7.85
CA PRO A 17 20.44 5.61 6.88
C PRO A 17 21.44 4.48 7.19
N ALA A 18 22.31 4.15 6.23
CA ALA A 18 23.37 3.15 6.42
C ALA A 18 24.25 3.45 7.65
N ALA A 19 24.52 4.73 7.91
CA ALA A 19 25.22 5.18 9.10
C ALA A 19 24.28 5.26 10.32
N ARG A 20 24.04 4.13 10.98
CA ARG A 20 23.10 4.01 12.10
C ARG A 20 23.38 4.95 13.27
N PHE A 21 24.64 5.33 13.49
CA PHE A 21 25.00 6.30 14.54
C PHE A 21 24.40 7.71 14.29
N VAL A 22 24.01 8.02 13.04
CA VAL A 22 23.30 9.26 12.68
C VAL A 22 21.83 9.16 13.03
N SER A 23 21.20 8.04 12.65
CA SER A 23 19.81 7.73 12.96
C SER A 23 19.56 6.24 12.77
N ALA A 24 18.79 5.66 13.68
CA ALA A 24 18.31 4.28 13.58
C ALA A 24 16.76 4.21 13.62
N GLN A 25 16.11 5.34 13.41
CA GLN A 25 14.68 5.49 13.63
C GLN A 25 13.85 4.59 12.70
N ARG A 26 13.00 3.78 13.29
CA ARG A 26 12.01 2.95 12.58
C ARG A 26 10.69 2.97 13.32
N THR A 27 9.63 3.08 12.58
CA THR A 27 8.24 2.97 13.06
C THR A 27 7.57 1.87 12.23
N VAL A 28 7.23 0.76 12.88
CA VAL A 28 6.67 -0.43 12.24
C VAL A 28 5.32 -0.74 12.85
N ASN A 29 4.29 -0.86 12.03
CA ASN A 29 2.91 -1.13 12.43
C ASN A 29 2.35 -0.11 13.44
N PHE A 30 2.84 1.11 13.38
CA PHE A 30 2.30 2.32 13.99
C PHE A 30 2.16 3.41 12.94
N VAL A 31 1.20 4.29 13.13
CA VAL A 31 1.01 5.52 12.35
C VAL A 31 1.44 6.71 13.20
N PRO A 32 2.44 7.51 12.78
CA PRO A 32 2.70 8.79 13.41
C PRO A 32 1.58 9.77 13.07
N GLU A 33 0.79 10.17 14.07
CA GLU A 33 -0.36 11.05 13.92
C GLU A 33 -0.09 12.42 14.54
N LYS A 34 -0.49 13.49 13.86
CA LYS A 34 -0.40 14.86 14.40
C LYS A 34 -1.56 15.11 15.35
N THR A 35 -1.22 15.63 16.51
CA THR A 35 -2.20 16.03 17.53
C THR A 35 -2.70 17.46 17.31
N GLY A 36 -3.76 17.84 18.03
CA GLY A 36 -4.27 19.21 17.99
C GLY A 36 -3.33 20.23 18.69
N PRO A 37 -3.56 21.54 18.48
CA PRO A 37 -2.65 22.60 18.94
C PRO A 37 -2.47 22.68 20.47
N ASP A 38 -3.42 22.22 21.25
CA ASP A 38 -3.37 22.23 22.72
C ASP A 38 -3.07 20.85 23.33
N ALA A 39 -2.60 19.91 22.51
CA ALA A 39 -2.25 18.58 22.97
C ALA A 39 -0.91 18.57 23.71
N ARG A 40 -0.72 17.54 24.53
CA ARG A 40 0.51 17.34 25.33
C ARG A 40 1.76 17.14 24.49
N THR A 41 1.61 16.62 23.27
CA THR A 41 2.70 16.36 22.31
C THR A 41 2.22 16.71 20.90
N ASP A 42 3.13 17.05 19.99
CA ASP A 42 2.81 17.36 18.60
C ASP A 42 2.50 16.12 17.76
N LEU A 43 2.99 14.97 18.18
CA LEU A 43 2.83 13.68 17.50
C LEU A 43 2.55 12.57 18.53
N VAL A 44 1.73 11.61 18.12
CA VAL A 44 1.53 10.33 18.81
C VAL A 44 1.75 9.18 17.84
N LEU A 45 2.01 7.98 18.37
CA LEU A 45 1.95 6.74 17.60
C LEU A 45 0.59 6.11 17.82
N ALA A 46 -0.25 6.22 16.82
CA ALA A 46 -1.53 5.51 16.77
C ALA A 46 -1.31 4.07 16.29
N PRO A 47 -2.14 3.11 16.72
CA PRO A 47 -2.07 1.75 16.23
C PRO A 47 -2.51 1.70 14.78
N THR A 48 -1.88 0.84 13.97
CA THR A 48 -2.43 0.50 12.66
C THR A 48 -3.67 -0.37 12.82
N PRO A 49 -4.64 -0.32 11.88
CA PRO A 49 -5.76 -1.24 11.90
C PRO A 49 -5.28 -2.69 11.88
N GLY A 50 -6.04 -3.56 12.49
CA GLY A 50 -5.87 -5.00 12.39
C GLY A 50 -6.42 -5.55 11.07
N GLU A 51 -6.35 -6.87 10.93
CA GLU A 51 -6.80 -7.59 9.76
C GLU A 51 -7.76 -8.70 10.17
N SER A 52 -8.79 -8.92 9.37
CA SER A 52 -9.71 -10.05 9.54
C SER A 52 -9.95 -10.74 8.19
N ILE A 53 -10.39 -11.99 8.23
CA ILE A 53 -10.81 -12.72 7.02
C ILE A 53 -12.28 -12.39 6.78
N ALA A 54 -12.55 -11.64 5.72
CA ALA A 54 -13.91 -11.21 5.37
C ALA A 54 -14.74 -12.33 4.74
N CYS A 55 -14.08 -13.32 4.12
CA CYS A 55 -14.72 -14.46 3.49
C CYS A 55 -13.84 -15.70 3.65
N SER A 56 -14.39 -16.78 4.17
CA SER A 56 -13.67 -18.06 4.37
C SER A 56 -13.46 -18.84 3.07
N TRP A 57 -14.21 -18.49 2.01
CA TRP A 57 -13.98 -19.07 0.69
C TRP A 57 -12.55 -18.85 0.22
N LYS A 58 -11.97 -19.86 -0.42
CA LYS A 58 -10.57 -19.87 -0.81
C LYS A 58 -10.42 -20.38 -2.24
N SER A 59 -9.78 -19.60 -3.10
CA SER A 59 -9.48 -20.03 -4.47
C SER A 59 -8.32 -21.04 -4.54
N GLY A 60 -7.39 -20.95 -3.59
CA GLY A 60 -6.12 -21.68 -3.62
C GLY A 60 -5.04 -21.02 -4.49
N GLU A 61 -5.37 -19.91 -5.16
CA GLU A 61 -4.47 -19.15 -6.04
C GLU A 61 -4.30 -17.72 -5.53
N PRO A 62 -3.15 -17.09 -5.72
CA PRO A 62 -2.92 -15.74 -5.22
C PRO A 62 -3.83 -14.72 -5.92
N CYS A 63 -4.24 -13.70 -5.15
CA CYS A 63 -4.92 -12.53 -5.68
C CYS A 63 -3.98 -11.74 -6.60
N ARG A 64 -4.47 -11.35 -7.78
CA ARG A 64 -3.74 -10.58 -8.79
C ARG A 64 -4.30 -9.18 -9.01
N ALA A 65 -5.57 -8.98 -8.71
CA ALA A 65 -6.24 -7.69 -8.65
C ALA A 65 -7.59 -7.82 -7.96
N LEU A 66 -8.04 -6.73 -7.31
CA LEU A 66 -9.41 -6.52 -6.88
C LEU A 66 -9.96 -5.26 -7.53
N HIS A 67 -11.26 -5.23 -7.77
CA HIS A 67 -11.95 -4.07 -8.31
C HIS A 67 -13.37 -3.98 -7.74
N TRP A 68 -13.75 -2.78 -7.32
CA TRP A 68 -15.11 -2.47 -6.90
C TRP A 68 -15.85 -1.81 -8.05
N SER A 69 -16.91 -2.46 -8.53
CA SER A 69 -17.81 -1.86 -9.51
C SER A 69 -19.06 -1.34 -8.81
N SER A 70 -19.43 -0.10 -9.12
CA SER A 70 -20.70 0.49 -8.66
C SER A 70 -21.92 -0.09 -9.39
N THR A 71 -21.68 -0.83 -10.47
CA THR A 71 -22.70 -1.46 -11.31
C THR A 71 -22.48 -2.97 -11.35
N GLY A 72 -23.53 -3.73 -11.14
CA GLY A 72 -23.54 -5.20 -11.20
C GLY A 72 -24.94 -5.72 -11.52
N PRO A 73 -25.24 -6.98 -11.24
CA PRO A 73 -26.54 -7.55 -11.49
C PRO A 73 -27.63 -6.76 -10.76
N ASN A 74 -28.72 -6.49 -11.46
CA ASN A 74 -29.84 -5.66 -10.95
C ASN A 74 -29.42 -4.24 -10.51
N GLY A 75 -28.33 -3.70 -11.07
CA GLY A 75 -27.82 -2.36 -10.73
C GLY A 75 -27.19 -2.27 -9.32
N GLN A 76 -26.92 -3.40 -8.67
CA GLN A 76 -26.27 -3.41 -7.35
C GLN A 76 -24.75 -3.44 -7.48
N PRO A 77 -24.01 -2.73 -6.63
CA PRO A 77 -22.55 -2.77 -6.65
C PRO A 77 -22.02 -4.15 -6.27
N CYS A 78 -20.80 -4.47 -6.73
CA CYS A 78 -20.17 -5.76 -6.47
C CYS A 78 -18.64 -5.67 -6.47
N LEU A 79 -18.02 -6.62 -5.77
CA LEU A 79 -16.58 -6.81 -5.74
C LEU A 79 -16.17 -7.84 -6.80
N TRP A 80 -15.14 -7.51 -7.56
CA TRP A 80 -14.50 -8.41 -8.51
C TRP A 80 -13.10 -8.75 -8.06
N GLY A 81 -12.67 -9.99 -8.30
CA GLY A 81 -11.32 -10.43 -7.99
C GLY A 81 -10.78 -11.39 -9.04
N VAL A 82 -9.50 -11.23 -9.36
CA VAL A 82 -8.73 -12.15 -10.20
C VAL A 82 -7.79 -12.94 -9.32
N PHE A 83 -7.95 -14.28 -9.35
CA PHE A 83 -7.12 -15.23 -8.60
C PHE A 83 -6.57 -16.28 -9.56
N GLY A 84 -5.23 -16.35 -9.66
CA GLY A 84 -4.60 -17.13 -10.71
C GLY A 84 -5.11 -16.73 -12.08
N SER A 85 -5.68 -17.67 -12.82
CA SER A 85 -6.30 -17.44 -14.15
C SER A 85 -7.83 -17.26 -14.10
N SER A 86 -8.45 -17.27 -12.93
CA SER A 86 -9.91 -17.24 -12.76
C SER A 86 -10.41 -15.90 -12.27
N VAL A 87 -11.60 -15.51 -12.70
CA VAL A 87 -12.27 -14.25 -12.32
C VAL A 87 -13.53 -14.59 -11.53
N TYR A 88 -13.72 -13.86 -10.41
CA TYR A 88 -14.81 -14.08 -9.47
C TYR A 88 -15.53 -12.77 -9.15
N ARG A 89 -16.82 -12.89 -8.81
CA ARG A 89 -17.68 -11.79 -8.39
C ARG A 89 -18.35 -12.08 -7.05
N TRP A 90 -18.32 -11.11 -6.13
CA TRP A 90 -19.07 -11.09 -4.88
C TRP A 90 -20.13 -9.99 -4.94
N THR A 91 -21.39 -10.35 -4.84
CA THR A 91 -22.52 -9.41 -4.69
C THR A 91 -22.81 -9.09 -3.21
N THR A 92 -22.33 -9.94 -2.32
CA THR A 92 -22.32 -9.76 -0.86
C THR A 92 -21.03 -10.32 -0.30
N ILE A 93 -20.63 -9.89 0.88
CA ILE A 93 -19.43 -10.40 1.57
C ILE A 93 -19.80 -10.91 2.96
N GLY A 94 -19.17 -11.99 3.39
CA GLY A 94 -19.39 -12.61 4.70
C GLY A 94 -18.71 -13.96 4.79
N GLU A 95 -18.62 -14.51 5.99
CA GLU A 95 -17.83 -15.70 6.30
C GLU A 95 -18.12 -16.88 5.36
N ASN A 96 -19.39 -17.18 5.11
CA ASN A 96 -19.84 -18.35 4.34
C ASN A 96 -20.28 -18.01 2.89
N VAL A 97 -19.90 -16.84 2.37
CA VAL A 97 -20.26 -16.42 1.02
C VAL A 97 -19.34 -17.09 0.01
N THR A 98 -19.91 -17.73 -1.00
CA THR A 98 -19.19 -18.27 -2.15
C THR A 98 -19.37 -17.34 -3.33
N PRO A 99 -18.29 -16.86 -3.99
CA PRO A 99 -18.40 -15.99 -5.14
C PRO A 99 -18.88 -16.74 -6.38
N ALA A 100 -19.49 -16.00 -7.29
CA ALA A 100 -19.75 -16.49 -8.64
C ALA A 100 -18.46 -16.50 -9.46
N LYS A 101 -18.17 -17.61 -10.11
CA LYS A 101 -16.99 -17.76 -11.00
C LYS A 101 -17.39 -17.52 -12.44
N CYS A 102 -16.60 -16.72 -13.17
CA CYS A 102 -16.74 -16.60 -14.62
C CYS A 102 -16.35 -17.90 -15.33
N THR A 103 -17.08 -18.26 -16.37
CA THR A 103 -16.66 -19.29 -17.32
C THR A 103 -15.52 -18.76 -18.19
N GLY A 104 -14.57 -19.62 -18.55
CA GLY A 104 -13.33 -19.23 -19.20
C GLY A 104 -12.22 -18.90 -18.20
N SER A 105 -11.06 -18.57 -18.73
CA SER A 105 -9.88 -18.19 -17.95
C SER A 105 -9.04 -17.18 -18.73
N ILE A 106 -8.37 -16.27 -18.00
CA ILE A 106 -7.37 -15.40 -18.62
C ILE A 106 -6.11 -16.19 -18.97
N VAL A 107 -5.36 -15.73 -19.97
CA VAL A 107 -4.22 -16.49 -20.51
C VAL A 107 -3.09 -16.62 -19.50
N SER A 108 -2.72 -15.50 -18.85
CA SER A 108 -1.65 -15.52 -17.84
C SER A 108 -2.18 -15.99 -16.49
N GLY A 109 -1.47 -16.91 -15.82
CA GLY A 109 -1.80 -17.37 -14.46
C GLY A 109 -1.07 -16.60 -13.34
N THR A 110 -0.10 -15.76 -13.67
CA THR A 110 0.78 -15.08 -12.71
C THR A 110 0.97 -13.60 -13.05
N GLY A 111 1.46 -12.84 -12.09
CA GLY A 111 1.69 -11.39 -12.23
C GLY A 111 0.41 -10.56 -12.00
N ARG A 112 0.59 -9.26 -11.90
CA ARG A 112 -0.51 -8.30 -11.76
C ARG A 112 -1.34 -8.24 -13.04
N VAL A 113 -2.64 -8.02 -12.91
CA VAL A 113 -3.54 -7.64 -14.01
C VAL A 113 -4.11 -6.26 -13.72
N SER A 114 -4.47 -5.53 -14.76
CA SER A 114 -5.14 -4.24 -14.65
C SER A 114 -6.63 -4.41 -14.91
N ILE A 115 -7.46 -3.78 -14.09
CA ILE A 115 -8.91 -3.87 -14.17
C ILE A 115 -9.51 -2.46 -14.19
N ALA A 116 -10.49 -2.26 -15.05
CA ALA A 116 -11.35 -1.08 -15.06
C ALA A 116 -12.76 -1.47 -15.55
N ASP A 117 -13.76 -0.68 -15.21
CA ASP A 117 -15.10 -0.84 -15.77
C ASP A 117 -15.64 0.47 -16.37
N ASN A 118 -16.57 0.36 -17.30
CA ASN A 118 -17.26 1.48 -17.92
C ASN A 118 -18.77 1.52 -17.55
N GLY A 119 -19.16 0.77 -16.51
CA GLY A 119 -20.55 0.61 -16.09
C GLY A 119 -21.36 -0.41 -16.88
N TYR A 120 -20.81 -0.95 -17.99
CA TYR A 120 -21.43 -2.02 -18.79
C TYR A 120 -20.58 -3.28 -18.79
N VAL A 121 -19.28 -3.13 -18.93
CA VAL A 121 -18.33 -4.24 -18.93
C VAL A 121 -17.22 -4.02 -17.93
N LEU A 122 -16.80 -5.09 -17.27
CA LEU A 122 -15.52 -5.18 -16.59
C LEU A 122 -14.46 -5.53 -17.62
N ALA A 123 -13.43 -4.74 -17.76
CA ALA A 123 -12.29 -4.98 -18.64
C ALA A 123 -11.07 -5.39 -17.83
N ILE A 124 -10.36 -6.43 -18.28
CA ILE A 124 -9.17 -6.98 -17.63
C ILE A 124 -8.05 -7.08 -18.68
N ALA A 125 -6.95 -6.37 -18.46
CA ALA A 125 -5.74 -6.45 -19.27
C ALA A 125 -4.71 -7.34 -18.55
N ASP A 126 -4.26 -8.42 -19.20
CA ASP A 126 -3.38 -9.44 -18.61
C ASP A 126 -1.95 -9.43 -19.16
N GLY A 127 -1.61 -8.41 -19.98
CA GLY A 127 -0.32 -8.29 -20.67
C GLY A 127 -0.27 -8.98 -22.04
N SER A 128 -1.34 -9.65 -22.43
CA SER A 128 -1.45 -10.31 -23.75
C SER A 128 -2.79 -10.05 -24.44
N THR A 129 -3.88 -10.02 -23.68
CA THR A 129 -5.25 -9.96 -24.18
C THR A 129 -6.07 -9.02 -23.30
N LEU A 130 -7.02 -8.32 -23.91
CA LEU A 130 -8.08 -7.61 -23.21
C LEU A 130 -9.28 -8.53 -23.08
N TRP A 131 -9.66 -8.84 -21.86
CA TRP A 131 -10.82 -9.64 -21.52
C TRP A 131 -11.95 -8.75 -21.03
N VAL A 132 -13.18 -9.13 -21.33
CA VAL A 132 -14.37 -8.43 -20.81
C VAL A 132 -15.39 -9.40 -20.25
N VAL A 133 -16.12 -8.89 -19.24
CA VAL A 133 -17.27 -9.56 -18.63
C VAL A 133 -18.43 -8.58 -18.60
N ASP A 134 -19.64 -9.03 -18.91
CA ASP A 134 -20.85 -8.22 -18.75
C ASP A 134 -21.17 -8.03 -17.27
N LEU A 135 -21.19 -6.78 -16.80
CA LEU A 135 -21.48 -6.44 -15.41
C LEU A 135 -22.90 -6.81 -14.99
N SER A 136 -23.85 -6.76 -15.91
CA SER A 136 -25.28 -7.04 -15.66
C SER A 136 -25.61 -8.53 -15.67
N ALA A 137 -24.70 -9.39 -16.14
CA ALA A 137 -24.94 -10.82 -16.26
C ALA A 137 -25.28 -11.46 -14.91
N ALA A 138 -26.22 -12.39 -14.88
CA ALA A 138 -26.52 -13.20 -13.70
C ALA A 138 -25.32 -14.11 -13.32
N ASP A 139 -25.22 -14.53 -12.06
CA ASP A 139 -24.09 -15.33 -11.56
C ASP A 139 -23.83 -16.61 -12.38
N GLY A 140 -24.89 -17.29 -12.84
CA GLY A 140 -24.76 -18.48 -13.68
C GLY A 140 -24.43 -18.23 -15.15
N ALA A 141 -24.41 -16.98 -15.60
CA ALA A 141 -24.16 -16.57 -17.00
C ALA A 141 -22.87 -15.75 -17.16
N LEU A 142 -22.06 -15.62 -16.11
CA LEU A 142 -20.79 -14.91 -16.16
C LEU A 142 -19.81 -15.61 -17.13
N ALA A 143 -19.33 -14.90 -18.12
CA ALA A 143 -18.37 -15.43 -19.10
C ALA A 143 -17.31 -14.38 -19.45
N LEU A 144 -16.07 -14.81 -19.53
CA LEU A 144 -14.95 -14.04 -20.08
C LEU A 144 -15.00 -14.12 -21.62
N SER A 145 -14.90 -12.96 -22.26
CA SER A 145 -14.80 -12.85 -23.72
C SER A 145 -13.54 -12.05 -24.06
N ALA A 146 -12.75 -12.55 -24.99
CA ALA A 146 -11.60 -11.81 -25.51
C ALA A 146 -12.08 -10.71 -26.47
N VAL A 147 -11.56 -9.52 -26.34
CA VAL A 147 -11.82 -8.40 -27.25
C VAL A 147 -10.91 -8.53 -28.46
N ALA A 148 -11.49 -8.49 -29.65
CA ALA A 148 -10.73 -8.40 -30.90
C ALA A 148 -10.14 -6.98 -31.03
N LEU A 149 -8.86 -6.85 -30.81
CA LEU A 149 -8.15 -5.57 -30.95
C LEU A 149 -7.62 -5.42 -32.37
N PRO A 150 -7.66 -4.20 -32.96
CA PRO A 150 -7.03 -3.93 -34.25
C PRO A 150 -5.51 -3.96 -34.12
N GLU A 151 -4.81 -4.26 -35.21
CA GLU A 151 -3.36 -4.22 -35.26
C GLU A 151 -2.84 -2.77 -35.30
N VAL A 152 -1.75 -2.52 -34.61
CA VAL A 152 -1.00 -1.27 -34.72
C VAL A 152 0.32 -1.55 -35.45
N SER A 153 0.54 -0.85 -36.57
CA SER A 153 1.72 -1.05 -37.43
C SER A 153 1.93 -2.52 -37.88
N GLY A 154 0.82 -3.25 -38.10
CA GLY A 154 0.87 -4.65 -38.55
C GLY A 154 1.23 -5.66 -37.46
N ALA A 155 1.11 -5.29 -36.19
CA ALA A 155 1.35 -6.18 -35.06
C ALA A 155 0.17 -6.18 -34.07
N PRO A 156 -0.12 -7.33 -33.43
CA PRO A 156 -1.21 -7.43 -32.47
C PRO A 156 -0.92 -6.58 -31.22
N VAL A 157 -1.94 -5.86 -30.74
CA VAL A 157 -1.89 -5.09 -29.51
C VAL A 157 -1.92 -6.02 -28.30
N ARG A 158 -1.04 -5.77 -27.33
CA ARG A 158 -0.95 -6.53 -26.07
C ARG A 158 -1.14 -5.60 -24.88
N PRO A 159 -2.37 -5.43 -24.37
CA PRO A 159 -2.66 -4.51 -23.28
C PRO A 159 -2.19 -5.09 -21.95
N SER A 160 -1.42 -4.30 -21.20
CA SER A 160 -1.03 -4.60 -19.82
C SER A 160 -1.73 -3.69 -18.81
N VAL A 161 -2.24 -2.55 -19.27
CA VAL A 161 -2.97 -1.57 -18.46
C VAL A 161 -4.28 -1.21 -19.15
N VAL A 162 -5.33 -1.08 -18.36
CA VAL A 162 -6.63 -0.54 -18.79
C VAL A 162 -7.08 0.52 -17.78
N ALA A 163 -7.62 1.63 -18.29
CA ALA A 163 -8.20 2.71 -17.50
C ALA A 163 -9.53 3.14 -18.11
N TYR A 164 -10.38 3.80 -17.33
CA TYR A 164 -11.66 4.34 -17.79
C TYR A 164 -11.67 5.85 -17.61
N ILE A 165 -12.01 6.56 -18.70
CA ILE A 165 -12.14 8.01 -18.70
C ILE A 165 -13.08 8.46 -19.84
N ALA A 166 -13.87 9.50 -19.63
CA ALA A 166 -14.72 10.10 -20.64
C ALA A 166 -15.58 9.06 -21.42
N SER A 167 -16.21 8.15 -20.67
CA SER A 167 -17.06 7.08 -21.21
C SER A 167 -16.34 6.07 -22.13
N ARG A 168 -15.00 5.99 -22.06
CA ARG A 168 -14.16 5.12 -22.88
C ARG A 168 -13.20 4.30 -22.02
N LEU A 169 -12.91 3.10 -22.48
CA LEU A 169 -11.76 2.34 -22.00
C LEU A 169 -10.52 2.74 -22.79
N VAL A 170 -9.42 2.91 -22.09
CA VAL A 170 -8.11 3.25 -22.65
C VAL A 170 -7.12 2.17 -22.28
N ILE A 171 -6.34 1.68 -23.24
CA ILE A 171 -5.34 0.62 -23.05
C ILE A 171 -4.00 1.03 -23.65
N ASN A 172 -2.90 0.53 -23.11
CA ASN A 172 -1.58 0.62 -23.73
C ASN A 172 -1.33 -0.54 -24.68
N ASP A 173 -0.25 -0.44 -25.45
CA ASP A 173 0.33 -1.58 -26.17
C ASP A 173 1.68 -1.94 -25.55
N ALA A 174 1.73 -3.01 -24.77
CA ALA A 174 2.93 -3.52 -24.12
C ALA A 174 3.70 -4.56 -24.97
N ASN A 175 3.39 -4.69 -26.25
CA ASN A 175 4.08 -5.63 -27.13
C ASN A 175 5.59 -5.31 -27.21
N PRO A 176 6.51 -6.25 -26.93
CA PRO A 176 7.93 -6.04 -27.10
C PRO A 176 8.29 -5.85 -28.57
N GLY A 177 8.78 -4.68 -28.95
CA GLY A 177 9.12 -4.32 -30.32
C GLY A 177 9.17 -2.82 -30.53
N GLU A 178 9.29 -2.36 -31.76
CA GLU A 178 9.46 -0.95 -32.07
C GLU A 178 8.20 -0.11 -31.81
N GLY A 179 8.39 1.12 -31.29
CA GLY A 179 7.41 2.20 -31.31
C GLY A 179 6.19 2.01 -30.42
N ARG A 180 6.35 1.47 -29.22
CA ARG A 180 5.24 1.18 -28.30
C ARG A 180 4.81 2.36 -27.42
N ASN A 181 4.94 3.56 -27.95
CA ASN A 181 4.49 4.79 -27.32
C ASN A 181 3.02 5.14 -27.68
N VAL A 182 2.18 4.13 -27.86
CA VAL A 182 0.77 4.33 -28.24
C VAL A 182 -0.20 3.85 -27.16
N PHE A 183 -1.31 4.55 -27.06
CA PHE A 183 -2.48 4.10 -26.32
C PHE A 183 -3.71 4.11 -27.21
N LEU A 184 -4.54 3.07 -27.07
CA LEU A 184 -5.77 2.94 -27.81
C LEU A 184 -6.94 3.31 -26.92
N PHE A 185 -8.02 3.78 -27.52
CA PHE A 185 -9.25 4.08 -26.82
C PHE A 185 -10.45 3.43 -27.51
N SER A 186 -11.44 3.06 -26.70
CA SER A 186 -12.64 2.41 -27.19
C SER A 186 -13.67 3.42 -27.74
N ASN A 187 -14.67 2.91 -28.42
CA ASN A 187 -15.92 3.64 -28.64
C ASN A 187 -16.59 3.99 -27.30
N LEU A 188 -17.53 4.93 -27.34
CA LEU A 188 -18.31 5.38 -26.17
C LEU A 188 -19.19 4.25 -25.63
N ASN A 189 -19.15 4.06 -24.29
CA ASN A 189 -20.06 3.16 -23.57
C ASN A 189 -20.21 1.77 -24.21
N GLY A 190 -19.10 1.22 -24.72
CA GLY A 190 -19.09 -0.10 -25.37
C GLY A 190 -19.56 -1.20 -24.42
N THR A 191 -20.50 -2.02 -24.87
CA THR A 191 -20.97 -3.25 -24.19
C THR A 191 -20.16 -4.45 -24.68
N THR A 192 -20.36 -5.63 -24.11
CA THR A 192 -19.73 -6.88 -24.62
C THR A 192 -19.95 -7.12 -26.11
N ALA A 193 -21.08 -6.66 -26.67
CA ALA A 193 -21.41 -6.81 -28.07
C ALA A 193 -20.92 -5.68 -28.98
N THR A 194 -20.66 -4.48 -28.42
CA THR A 194 -20.37 -3.26 -29.18
C THR A 194 -19.01 -2.65 -28.91
N LEU A 195 -18.30 -3.13 -27.90
CA LEU A 195 -16.96 -2.59 -27.53
C LEU A 195 -15.99 -2.77 -28.71
N SER A 196 -15.42 -1.68 -29.16
CA SER A 196 -14.47 -1.65 -30.26
C SER A 196 -13.39 -0.57 -30.05
N PHE A 197 -12.17 -0.88 -30.43
CA PHE A 197 -11.01 0.02 -30.49
C PHE A 197 -10.64 0.37 -31.92
N ALA A 198 -11.52 0.06 -32.87
CA ALA A 198 -11.33 0.34 -34.30
C ALA A 198 -12.17 1.54 -34.74
N ILE A 199 -11.67 2.25 -35.73
CA ILE A 199 -12.40 3.30 -36.43
C ILE A 199 -13.62 2.67 -37.15
N PRO A 200 -14.85 3.14 -36.91
CA PRO A 200 -16.03 2.58 -37.51
C PRO A 200 -15.98 2.57 -39.03
N GLY A 201 -16.40 1.43 -39.65
CA GLY A 201 -16.52 1.31 -41.10
C GLY A 201 -15.20 1.08 -41.85
N THR A 202 -14.08 0.93 -41.18
CA THR A 202 -12.80 0.58 -41.83
C THR A 202 -12.68 -0.93 -42.08
N THR A 203 -12.09 -1.30 -43.22
CA THR A 203 -11.80 -2.70 -43.58
C THR A 203 -10.44 -2.79 -44.26
N PRO A 204 -9.42 -3.43 -43.64
CA PRO A 204 -9.44 -4.02 -42.31
C PRO A 204 -9.67 -3.00 -41.19
N PRO A 205 -10.05 -3.42 -39.96
CA PRO A 205 -10.27 -2.52 -38.83
C PRO A 205 -9.03 -1.70 -38.52
N ALA A 206 -9.11 -0.38 -38.67
CA ALA A 206 -8.00 0.54 -38.33
C ALA A 206 -8.06 0.94 -36.84
N PRO A 207 -6.94 1.01 -36.11
CA PRO A 207 -6.93 1.32 -34.70
C PRO A 207 -7.30 2.78 -34.41
N GLN A 208 -8.05 3.01 -33.32
CA GLN A 208 -8.23 4.32 -32.70
C GLN A 208 -7.14 4.50 -31.65
N TYR A 209 -6.14 5.32 -31.91
CA TYR A 209 -5.00 5.50 -30.99
C TYR A 209 -4.37 6.88 -31.08
N TYR A 210 -3.65 7.22 -30.02
CA TYR A 210 -2.70 8.32 -29.99
C TYR A 210 -1.31 7.81 -29.67
N SER A 211 -0.30 8.57 -30.11
CA SER A 211 1.09 8.36 -29.71
C SER A 211 1.46 9.37 -28.63
N ALA A 212 2.26 8.95 -27.66
CA ALA A 212 2.85 9.86 -26.70
C ALA A 212 3.62 10.98 -27.43
N GLN A 213 3.36 12.23 -27.04
CA GLN A 213 3.82 13.42 -27.77
C GLN A 213 5.15 13.96 -27.24
N TYR A 214 5.40 13.79 -25.94
CA TYR A 214 6.60 14.35 -25.30
C TYR A 214 7.86 13.51 -25.55
N SER A 215 7.73 12.21 -25.43
CA SER A 215 8.83 11.26 -25.63
C SER A 215 8.33 10.03 -26.39
N ALA A 216 9.19 9.39 -27.17
CA ALA A 216 8.91 8.11 -27.80
C ALA A 216 9.08 6.93 -26.83
N ASP A 217 8.94 7.16 -25.54
CA ASP A 217 9.02 6.13 -24.51
C ASP A 217 7.86 5.14 -24.64
N PRO A 218 8.08 3.82 -24.41
CA PRO A 218 6.98 2.89 -24.27
C PRO A 218 6.06 3.30 -23.12
N ILE A 219 4.77 3.00 -23.24
CA ILE A 219 3.80 3.31 -22.19
C ILE A 219 3.76 2.17 -21.19
N GLU A 220 4.31 2.41 -19.98
CA GLU A 220 4.37 1.46 -18.89
C GLU A 220 3.16 1.56 -17.95
N GLY A 221 2.53 2.72 -17.86
CA GLY A 221 1.37 2.95 -17.02
C GLY A 221 0.40 3.97 -17.58
N ILE A 222 -0.88 3.72 -17.35
CA ILE A 222 -1.97 4.64 -17.65
C ILE A 222 -2.82 4.78 -16.39
N VAL A 223 -3.04 6.02 -15.96
CA VAL A 223 -3.87 6.32 -14.79
C VAL A 223 -4.89 7.37 -15.16
N ALA A 224 -6.16 7.05 -14.96
CA ALA A 224 -7.25 8.03 -15.05
C ALA A 224 -7.50 8.61 -13.66
N ASN A 225 -7.22 9.91 -13.48
CA ASN A 225 -7.39 10.58 -12.20
C ASN A 225 -7.92 12.01 -12.41
N ASN A 226 -8.93 12.38 -11.66
CA ASN A 226 -9.53 13.71 -11.68
C ASN A 226 -9.81 14.25 -13.12
N GLY A 227 -10.43 13.40 -13.96
CA GLY A 227 -10.79 13.75 -15.33
C GLY A 227 -9.61 13.92 -16.29
N ARG A 228 -8.42 13.38 -15.95
CA ARG A 228 -7.21 13.41 -16.78
C ARG A 228 -6.61 12.02 -16.91
N LEU A 229 -5.88 11.83 -17.99
CA LEU A 229 -5.16 10.62 -18.29
C LEU A 229 -3.65 10.89 -18.11
N TYR A 230 -3.02 10.20 -17.19
CA TYR A 230 -1.59 10.24 -16.94
C TYR A 230 -0.95 9.07 -17.66
N ILE A 231 -0.12 9.37 -18.64
CA ILE A 231 0.64 8.40 -19.43
C ILE A 231 2.06 8.39 -18.90
N VAL A 232 2.51 7.27 -18.38
CA VAL A 232 3.82 7.14 -17.73
C VAL A 232 4.66 6.13 -18.50
N GLY A 233 5.81 6.58 -18.99
CA GLY A 233 6.84 5.75 -19.58
C GLY A 233 8.01 5.49 -18.62
N PRO A 234 9.09 4.81 -19.07
CA PRO A 234 10.25 4.52 -18.24
C PRO A 234 11.10 5.75 -17.88
N ASN A 235 11.07 6.81 -18.69
CA ASN A 235 11.90 8.00 -18.47
C ASN A 235 11.08 9.30 -18.42
N SER A 236 9.80 9.26 -18.78
CA SER A 236 8.97 10.46 -18.87
C SER A 236 7.53 10.20 -18.49
N TYR A 237 6.77 11.25 -18.24
CA TYR A 237 5.31 11.20 -18.22
C TYR A 237 4.72 12.39 -18.99
N GLU A 238 3.49 12.23 -19.42
CA GLU A 238 2.67 13.28 -20.01
C GLU A 238 1.22 13.16 -19.58
N ILE A 239 0.46 14.25 -19.71
CA ILE A 239 -0.94 14.31 -19.31
C ILE A 239 -1.80 14.62 -20.55
N TRP A 240 -2.90 13.87 -20.66
CA TRP A 240 -3.97 14.09 -21.63
C TRP A 240 -5.27 14.41 -20.91
N ALA A 241 -6.13 15.16 -21.55
CA ALA A 241 -7.45 15.49 -21.03
C ALA A 241 -8.51 15.24 -22.10
N PRO A 242 -9.78 15.00 -21.71
CA PRO A 242 -10.87 14.95 -22.67
C PRO A 242 -10.95 16.26 -23.46
N GLY A 243 -10.90 16.15 -24.78
CA GLY A 243 -11.00 17.27 -25.72
C GLY A 243 -12.44 17.74 -25.94
N ALA A 244 -12.61 18.77 -26.74
CA ALA A 244 -13.93 19.34 -27.06
C ALA A 244 -14.88 18.33 -27.75
N ASN A 245 -14.34 17.31 -28.42
CA ASN A 245 -15.08 16.28 -29.15
C ASN A 245 -15.11 14.94 -28.42
N SER A 246 -14.85 14.90 -27.12
CA SER A 246 -14.77 13.65 -26.34
C SER A 246 -16.05 12.81 -26.36
N ASP A 247 -17.20 13.44 -26.58
CA ASP A 247 -18.53 12.83 -26.64
C ASP A 247 -19.00 12.44 -28.07
N THR A 248 -18.31 12.89 -29.11
CA THR A 248 -18.71 12.64 -30.50
C THR A 248 -17.98 11.49 -31.18
N GLY A 249 -16.85 11.07 -30.66
CA GLY A 249 -16.10 9.92 -31.16
C GLY A 249 -14.85 10.26 -31.95
N ASP A 250 -14.76 11.43 -32.53
CA ASP A 250 -13.60 11.87 -33.29
C ASP A 250 -12.70 12.73 -32.39
N ASP A 251 -11.41 12.34 -32.30
CA ASP A 251 -10.37 13.09 -31.57
C ASP A 251 -10.74 13.38 -30.09
N PRO A 252 -10.97 12.34 -29.26
CA PRO A 252 -11.57 12.52 -27.93
C PRO A 252 -10.62 13.08 -26.86
N PHE A 253 -9.31 13.12 -27.09
CA PHE A 253 -8.33 13.55 -26.10
C PHE A 253 -7.36 14.58 -26.65
N ASP A 254 -7.09 15.59 -25.86
CA ASP A 254 -6.10 16.63 -26.12
C ASP A 254 -4.87 16.44 -25.21
N TRP A 255 -3.68 16.56 -25.80
CA TRP A 255 -2.45 16.60 -25.02
C TRP A 255 -2.34 17.92 -24.26
N VAL A 256 -2.07 17.86 -22.95
CA VAL A 256 -1.91 19.03 -22.09
C VAL A 256 -0.48 19.55 -22.19
N SER A 257 -0.28 20.58 -23.03
CA SER A 257 1.05 21.16 -23.24
C SER A 257 1.63 21.71 -21.94
N GLY A 258 2.92 21.40 -21.68
CA GLY A 258 3.63 21.83 -20.45
C GLY A 258 3.38 20.98 -19.22
N ALA A 259 2.46 20.01 -19.26
CA ALA A 259 2.23 19.05 -18.18
C ALA A 259 3.02 17.75 -18.43
N THR A 260 4.34 17.89 -18.55
CA THR A 260 5.28 16.81 -18.89
C THR A 260 6.54 16.91 -18.04
N SER A 261 7.26 15.81 -17.87
CA SER A 261 8.57 15.80 -17.21
C SER A 261 9.39 14.58 -17.63
N GLU A 262 10.71 14.67 -17.51
CA GLU A 262 11.67 13.56 -17.68
C GLU A 262 11.76 12.67 -16.43
N ILE A 263 10.62 12.37 -15.82
CA ILE A 263 10.52 11.50 -14.63
C ILE A 263 9.51 10.40 -14.94
N GLY A 264 10.00 9.24 -15.30
CA GLY A 264 9.18 8.05 -15.57
C GLY A 264 9.27 7.01 -14.48
N THR A 265 8.86 5.77 -14.78
CA THR A 265 8.92 4.61 -13.89
C THR A 265 9.55 3.40 -14.55
N GLN A 266 10.30 2.61 -13.79
CA GLN A 266 10.74 1.27 -14.17
C GLN A 266 10.06 0.18 -13.34
N ALA A 267 9.15 0.61 -12.47
CA ALA A 267 8.31 -0.26 -11.66
C ALA A 267 6.83 0.10 -11.92
N PRO A 268 6.25 -0.32 -13.05
CA PRO A 268 4.88 0.04 -13.44
C PRO A 268 3.85 -0.34 -12.38
N ALA A 269 4.09 -1.46 -11.67
CA ALA A 269 3.23 -1.91 -10.59
C ALA A 269 3.29 -1.00 -9.34
N SER A 270 4.24 -0.06 -9.26
CA SER A 270 4.32 0.92 -8.17
C SER A 270 3.36 2.10 -8.35
N ILE A 271 2.79 2.30 -9.54
CA ILE A 271 1.88 3.40 -9.80
C ILE A 271 0.58 3.18 -9.02
N ALA A 272 0.22 4.18 -8.22
CA ALA A 272 -1.03 4.18 -7.45
C ALA A 272 -1.59 5.60 -7.34
N GLN A 273 -2.89 5.69 -7.12
CA GLN A 273 -3.58 6.97 -6.99
C GLN A 273 -4.46 7.01 -5.74
N ILE A 274 -4.55 8.19 -5.17
CA ILE A 274 -5.52 8.50 -4.13
C ILE A 274 -5.91 9.98 -4.24
N ASP A 275 -7.20 10.25 -4.29
CA ASP A 275 -7.76 11.57 -4.56
C ASP A 275 -7.10 12.22 -5.79
N GLU A 276 -6.49 13.40 -5.65
CA GLU A 276 -5.81 14.12 -6.74
C GLU A 276 -4.33 13.73 -6.93
N CYS A 277 -3.82 12.81 -6.10
CA CYS A 277 -2.41 12.44 -6.10
C CYS A 277 -2.18 11.13 -6.87
N VAL A 278 -1.13 11.14 -7.70
CA VAL A 278 -0.59 9.95 -8.35
C VAL A 278 0.84 9.74 -7.83
N PHE A 279 1.15 8.53 -7.42
CA PHE A 279 2.44 8.14 -6.87
C PHE A 279 3.10 7.08 -7.74
N TRP A 280 4.43 7.08 -7.81
CA TRP A 280 5.22 6.01 -8.42
C TRP A 280 6.65 5.98 -7.91
N LEU A 281 7.26 4.81 -8.01
CA LEU A 281 8.69 4.64 -7.88
C LEU A 281 9.34 4.94 -9.22
N GLY A 282 10.15 5.98 -9.30
CA GLY A 282 10.64 6.45 -10.56
C GLY A 282 12.00 7.10 -10.50
N GLY A 283 12.30 7.77 -11.61
CA GLY A 283 13.53 8.50 -11.82
C GLY A 283 13.61 9.00 -13.25
N SER A 284 14.71 9.64 -13.57
CA SER A 284 15.06 10.06 -14.91
C SER A 284 16.22 9.22 -15.45
N ALA A 285 16.63 9.49 -16.66
CA ALA A 285 17.86 8.93 -17.23
C ALA A 285 19.12 9.25 -16.38
N ALA A 286 19.08 10.35 -15.60
CA ALA A 286 20.17 10.81 -14.75
C ALA A 286 20.18 10.21 -13.33
N GLY A 287 19.07 9.63 -12.85
CA GLY A 287 18.97 9.04 -11.51
C GLY A 287 17.64 8.37 -11.27
N ARG A 288 17.65 7.29 -10.48
CA ARG A 288 16.50 6.40 -10.24
C ARG A 288 16.32 6.13 -8.74
N ASN A 289 15.29 5.36 -8.41
CA ASN A 289 14.99 4.88 -7.05
C ASN A 289 14.42 5.93 -6.10
N ALA A 290 13.81 6.98 -6.63
CA ALA A 290 13.07 7.95 -5.83
C ALA A 290 11.56 7.73 -5.94
N VAL A 291 10.81 8.03 -4.89
CA VAL A 291 9.35 8.03 -4.93
C VAL A 291 8.89 9.44 -5.21
N TYR A 292 8.02 9.56 -6.20
CA TYR A 292 7.41 10.81 -6.63
C TYR A 292 5.92 10.84 -6.34
N MET A 293 5.44 12.04 -6.05
CA MET A 293 4.03 12.38 -5.94
C MET A 293 3.70 13.50 -6.91
N LEU A 294 2.71 13.31 -7.74
CA LEU A 294 2.17 14.30 -8.66
C LEU A 294 0.75 14.67 -8.25
N GLN A 295 0.50 15.95 -8.05
CA GLN A 295 -0.82 16.47 -7.71
C GLN A 295 -1.34 17.38 -8.85
N GLY A 296 -2.37 16.92 -9.54
CA GLY A 296 -2.98 17.65 -10.65
C GLY A 296 -1.98 17.92 -11.78
N LEU A 297 -1.85 19.16 -12.20
CA LEU A 297 -0.93 19.63 -13.26
C LEU A 297 0.41 20.16 -12.72
N ARG A 298 0.71 19.97 -11.44
CA ARG A 298 1.96 20.44 -10.85
C ARG A 298 3.13 19.55 -11.30
N GLN A 299 4.36 20.03 -11.08
CA GLN A 299 5.53 19.19 -11.27
C GLN A 299 5.58 18.12 -10.17
N PRO A 300 6.08 16.90 -10.47
CA PRO A 300 6.22 15.84 -9.49
C PRO A 300 7.15 16.27 -8.36
N VAL A 301 6.72 16.00 -7.14
CA VAL A 301 7.52 16.25 -5.93
C VAL A 301 8.14 14.95 -5.47
N ARG A 302 9.46 14.96 -5.26
CA ARG A 302 10.15 13.84 -4.63
C ARG A 302 9.77 13.77 -3.15
N VAL A 303 9.15 12.66 -2.74
CA VAL A 303 8.68 12.45 -1.36
C VAL A 303 9.55 11.45 -0.60
N SER A 304 10.39 10.70 -1.29
CA SER A 304 11.34 9.76 -0.66
C SER A 304 12.50 10.49 0.02
N THR A 305 13.01 9.89 1.08
CA THR A 305 14.22 10.35 1.78
C THR A 305 15.46 9.66 1.20
N ASN A 306 16.64 10.30 1.33
CA ASN A 306 17.89 9.69 0.89
C ASN A 306 18.17 8.32 1.54
N ALA A 307 17.71 8.11 2.77
CA ALA A 307 17.87 6.83 3.46
C ALA A 307 17.02 5.73 2.80
N LEU A 308 15.77 6.06 2.45
CA LEU A 308 14.87 5.16 1.75
C LEU A 308 15.39 4.83 0.34
N GLU A 309 15.84 5.83 -0.40
CA GLU A 309 16.36 5.63 -1.77
C GLU A 309 17.59 4.73 -1.84
N ARG A 310 18.49 4.85 -0.85
CA ARG A 310 19.62 3.92 -0.74
C ARG A 310 19.14 2.49 -0.51
N ARG A 311 18.17 2.31 0.39
CA ARG A 311 17.58 0.99 0.65
C ARG A 311 16.89 0.42 -0.60
N ILE A 312 16.20 1.25 -1.38
CA ILE A 312 15.63 0.85 -2.67
C ILE A 312 16.72 0.50 -3.69
N ALA A 313 17.82 1.27 -3.72
CA ALA A 313 18.93 1.01 -4.64
C ALA A 313 19.69 -0.29 -4.32
N GLU A 314 19.69 -0.72 -3.07
CA GLU A 314 20.26 -2.00 -2.64
C GLU A 314 19.38 -3.21 -3.02
N SER A 315 18.08 -2.98 -3.31
CA SER A 315 17.16 -4.02 -3.76
C SER A 315 17.46 -4.46 -5.19
N SER A 316 17.67 -5.75 -5.40
CA SER A 316 17.83 -6.34 -6.73
C SER A 316 16.52 -6.45 -7.52
N THR A 317 15.38 -6.22 -6.87
CA THR A 317 14.02 -6.40 -7.40
C THR A 317 13.18 -5.12 -7.36
N SER A 318 13.83 -3.95 -7.33
CA SER A 318 13.13 -2.66 -7.26
C SER A 318 12.14 -2.43 -8.41
N SER A 319 12.40 -2.97 -9.61
CA SER A 319 11.48 -2.92 -10.75
C SER A 319 10.19 -3.75 -10.56
N ALA A 320 10.19 -4.70 -9.65
CA ALA A 320 9.03 -5.50 -9.29
C ALA A 320 8.24 -4.92 -8.08
N ALA A 321 8.58 -3.72 -7.63
CA ALA A 321 7.90 -3.08 -6.52
C ALA A 321 6.41 -2.87 -6.82
N ILE A 322 5.56 -3.18 -5.83
CA ILE A 322 4.10 -3.06 -5.93
C ILE A 322 3.64 -1.87 -5.09
N GLY A 323 2.95 -0.93 -5.73
CA GLY A 323 2.34 0.22 -5.09
C GLY A 323 0.82 0.09 -5.00
N PHE A 324 0.27 0.60 -3.92
CA PHE A 324 -1.16 0.85 -3.77
C PHE A 324 -1.39 2.01 -2.80
N ALA A 325 -2.58 2.60 -2.85
CA ALA A 325 -2.94 3.67 -1.94
C ALA A 325 -4.34 3.43 -1.35
N TYR A 326 -4.53 3.89 -0.12
CA TYR A 326 -5.83 3.82 0.57
C TYR A 326 -5.96 4.97 1.57
N ALA A 327 -7.19 5.29 1.94
CA ALA A 327 -7.49 6.23 3.01
C ALA A 327 -8.04 5.49 4.23
N ASP A 328 -7.66 5.94 5.42
CA ASP A 328 -8.09 5.38 6.69
C ASP A 328 -8.03 6.46 7.77
N GLU A 329 -9.12 6.66 8.54
CA GLU A 329 -9.24 7.63 9.64
C GLU A 329 -8.70 9.04 9.32
N GLY A 330 -8.92 9.52 8.09
CA GLY A 330 -8.47 10.85 7.65
C GLY A 330 -7.02 10.91 7.16
N HIS A 331 -6.27 9.85 7.26
CA HIS A 331 -4.96 9.68 6.65
C HIS A 331 -5.08 9.15 5.22
N LYS A 332 -4.10 9.48 4.39
CA LYS A 332 -3.96 8.99 3.02
C LYS A 332 -2.60 8.36 2.87
N PHE A 333 -2.60 7.07 2.63
CA PHE A 333 -1.39 6.26 2.59
C PHE A 333 -1.05 5.83 1.18
N TYR A 334 0.21 6.01 0.80
CA TYR A 334 0.82 5.32 -0.32
C TYR A 334 1.76 4.24 0.20
N CYS A 335 1.44 2.99 -0.09
CA CYS A 335 2.23 1.82 0.29
C CYS A 335 3.08 1.38 -0.88
N LEU A 336 4.35 1.08 -0.62
CA LEU A 336 5.28 0.55 -1.60
C LEU A 336 5.95 -0.70 -1.01
N THR A 337 5.74 -1.84 -1.66
CA THR A 337 6.18 -3.14 -1.21
C THR A 337 7.23 -3.74 -2.12
N PHE A 338 8.28 -4.26 -1.51
CA PHE A 338 9.36 -5.02 -2.11
C PHE A 338 9.32 -6.45 -1.53
N ASP A 339 8.61 -7.35 -2.21
CA ASP A 339 8.33 -8.69 -1.69
C ASP A 339 9.61 -9.49 -1.42
N ALA A 340 10.57 -9.47 -2.35
CA ALA A 340 11.83 -10.19 -2.21
C ALA A 340 12.70 -9.69 -1.06
N ASP A 341 12.56 -8.42 -0.68
CA ASP A 341 13.32 -7.81 0.41
C ASP A 341 12.56 -7.85 1.75
N GLY A 342 11.34 -8.40 1.76
CA GLY A 342 10.49 -8.44 2.95
C GLY A 342 10.14 -7.05 3.49
N LEU A 343 10.03 -6.04 2.61
CA LEU A 343 9.88 -4.64 3.00
C LEU A 343 8.59 -4.03 2.44
N THR A 344 7.81 -3.38 3.32
CA THR A 344 6.77 -2.43 2.91
C THR A 344 7.01 -1.10 3.61
N VAL A 345 7.13 -0.05 2.83
CA VAL A 345 7.21 1.34 3.31
C VAL A 345 5.93 2.07 2.96
N VAL A 346 5.52 2.96 3.85
CA VAL A 346 4.26 3.69 3.73
C VAL A 346 4.53 5.18 3.90
N PHE A 347 4.09 5.96 2.92
CA PHE A 347 4.09 7.42 2.99
C PHE A 347 2.70 7.89 3.39
N ASP A 348 2.62 8.64 4.46
CA ASP A 348 1.39 9.32 4.87
C ASP A 348 1.38 10.75 4.31
N VAL A 349 0.44 11.02 3.44
CA VAL A 349 0.27 12.35 2.82
C VAL A 349 -0.08 13.42 3.85
N SER A 350 -0.81 13.05 4.91
CA SER A 350 -1.31 13.98 5.93
C SER A 350 -0.18 14.49 6.84
N THR A 351 0.72 13.60 7.24
CA THR A 351 1.87 13.93 8.11
C THR A 351 3.15 14.20 7.33
N GLN A 352 3.25 13.73 6.08
CA GLN A 352 4.45 13.72 5.24
C GLN A 352 5.59 12.87 5.84
N LEU A 353 5.24 11.89 6.63
CA LEU A 353 6.19 10.98 7.26
C LEU A 353 6.14 9.60 6.60
N TRP A 354 7.32 8.96 6.56
CA TRP A 354 7.46 7.56 6.19
C TRP A 354 7.39 6.68 7.42
N HIS A 355 6.68 5.57 7.34
CA HIS A 355 6.70 4.48 8.31
C HIS A 355 6.72 3.13 7.59
N GLU A 356 6.76 2.05 8.34
CA GLU A 356 6.85 0.70 7.79
C GLU A 356 5.65 -0.12 8.23
N ARG A 357 5.21 -1.02 7.37
CA ARG A 357 4.27 -2.09 7.69
C ARG A 357 4.95 -3.42 7.52
N SER A 358 4.61 -4.39 8.35
CA SER A 358 5.13 -5.74 8.24
C SER A 358 4.10 -6.76 8.67
N SER A 359 4.13 -7.93 8.04
CA SER A 359 3.46 -9.13 8.51
C SER A 359 4.50 -10.07 9.09
N ARG A 360 4.14 -10.78 10.15
CA ARG A 360 5.04 -11.69 10.86
C ARG A 360 4.73 -13.14 10.51
N ASN A 361 5.76 -13.91 10.26
CA ASN A 361 5.69 -15.36 10.26
C ASN A 361 5.89 -15.86 11.69
N TRP A 362 4.83 -16.28 12.34
CA TRP A 362 4.88 -16.72 13.74
C TRP A 362 5.54 -18.08 13.93
N THR A 363 5.74 -18.86 12.87
CA THR A 363 6.47 -20.13 12.93
C THR A 363 7.98 -19.90 12.96
N THR A 364 8.50 -19.00 12.10
CA THR A 364 9.94 -18.68 12.07
C THR A 364 10.32 -17.52 12.98
N GLY A 365 9.35 -16.69 13.37
CA GLY A 365 9.58 -15.47 14.14
C GLY A 365 10.11 -14.30 13.32
N GLU A 366 10.13 -14.39 11.99
CA GLU A 366 10.65 -13.36 11.10
C GLU A 366 9.56 -12.40 10.65
N ASP A 367 9.92 -11.12 10.53
CA ASP A 367 9.07 -10.08 9.94
C ASP A 367 9.35 -10.00 8.44
N GLY A 368 8.30 -9.96 7.63
CA GLY A 368 8.34 -9.86 6.18
C GLY A 368 7.58 -8.65 5.66
N ALA A 369 7.45 -8.54 4.35
CA ALA A 369 6.60 -7.55 3.72
C ALA A 369 5.16 -7.66 4.22
N TRP A 370 4.48 -6.51 4.32
CA TRP A 370 3.06 -6.49 4.67
C TRP A 370 2.25 -7.20 3.59
N LEU A 371 1.34 -8.10 3.98
CA LEU A 371 0.60 -8.97 3.06
C LEU A 371 -0.46 -8.29 2.18
N PRO A 372 -1.19 -7.25 2.60
CA PRO A 372 -2.21 -6.61 1.78
C PRO A 372 -1.71 -6.18 0.40
N ARG A 373 -2.51 -6.50 -0.61
CA ARG A 373 -2.32 -6.10 -2.01
C ARG A 373 -3.65 -5.73 -2.62
N PHE A 374 -3.62 -4.75 -3.52
CA PHE A 374 -4.79 -4.34 -4.31
C PHE A 374 -6.02 -3.98 -3.46
N PRO A 375 -5.89 -3.09 -2.45
CA PRO A 375 -7.02 -2.75 -1.60
C PRO A 375 -8.11 -2.03 -2.41
N VAL A 376 -9.36 -2.32 -2.05
CA VAL A 376 -10.53 -1.64 -2.61
C VAL A 376 -11.54 -1.36 -1.51
N ASN A 377 -12.17 -0.20 -1.57
CA ASN A 377 -13.31 0.11 -0.71
C ASN A 377 -14.59 -0.49 -1.31
N GLY A 378 -15.38 -1.16 -0.49
CA GLY A 378 -16.63 -1.78 -0.92
C GLY A 378 -17.56 -2.06 0.26
N PHE A 379 -18.78 -2.50 -0.02
CA PHE A 379 -19.77 -2.94 0.97
C PHE A 379 -19.88 -2.03 2.21
N GLY A 380 -20.09 -0.71 2.01
CA GLY A 380 -20.21 0.24 3.10
C GLY A 380 -18.89 0.85 3.55
N GLN A 381 -17.96 1.06 2.63
CA GLN A 381 -16.64 1.67 2.84
C GLN A 381 -15.64 0.81 3.65
N ARG A 382 -15.89 -0.48 3.78
CA ARG A 382 -14.91 -1.42 4.32
C ARG A 382 -13.76 -1.58 3.32
N LEU A 383 -12.53 -1.66 3.82
CA LEU A 383 -11.33 -1.80 2.98
C LEU A 383 -10.94 -3.27 2.87
N PHE A 384 -11.16 -3.85 1.70
CA PHE A 384 -10.85 -5.24 1.39
C PHE A 384 -9.54 -5.37 0.62
N TRP A 385 -8.87 -6.50 0.79
CA TRP A 385 -7.70 -6.87 0.02
C TRP A 385 -7.64 -8.39 -0.20
N GLY A 386 -6.93 -8.82 -1.24
CA GLY A 386 -6.80 -10.22 -1.57
C GLY A 386 -5.54 -10.85 -0.99
N THR A 387 -5.68 -12.03 -0.40
CA THR A 387 -4.56 -12.78 0.18
C THR A 387 -3.81 -13.59 -0.86
N THR A 388 -2.59 -14.02 -0.52
CA THR A 388 -1.77 -14.88 -1.37
C THR A 388 -2.31 -16.31 -1.49
N ASP A 389 -3.15 -16.74 -0.56
CA ASP A 389 -3.80 -18.04 -0.57
C ASP A 389 -5.23 -18.02 -1.16
N GLY A 390 -5.63 -16.86 -1.68
CA GLY A 390 -6.86 -16.71 -2.46
C GLY A 390 -8.13 -16.46 -1.66
N ARG A 391 -8.02 -15.83 -0.48
CA ARG A 391 -9.14 -15.34 0.32
C ARG A 391 -9.31 -13.83 0.17
N ILE A 392 -10.43 -13.32 0.63
CA ILE A 392 -10.65 -11.89 0.84
C ILE A 392 -10.50 -11.57 2.32
N ALA A 393 -9.61 -10.65 2.62
CA ALA A 393 -9.41 -10.07 3.94
C ALA A 393 -9.84 -8.61 3.96
N GLU A 394 -9.98 -8.05 5.16
CA GLU A 394 -10.28 -6.63 5.37
C GLU A 394 -9.40 -6.02 6.45
N LEU A 395 -9.23 -4.71 6.39
CA LEU A 395 -8.69 -3.93 7.49
C LEU A 395 -9.81 -3.52 8.44
N THR A 396 -9.57 -3.62 9.74
CA THR A 396 -10.55 -3.31 10.76
C THR A 396 -9.90 -2.68 12.00
N HIS A 397 -10.61 -1.75 12.63
CA HIS A 397 -10.19 -1.16 13.91
C HIS A 397 -10.77 -1.92 15.14
N GLU A 398 -11.56 -2.97 14.90
CA GLU A 398 -12.17 -3.77 15.98
C GLU A 398 -11.14 -4.67 16.68
N THR A 399 -10.03 -4.97 16.04
CA THR A 399 -8.98 -5.84 16.57
C THR A 399 -7.58 -5.33 16.26
N GLY A 400 -6.61 -5.68 17.10
CA GLY A 400 -5.19 -5.50 16.80
C GLY A 400 -4.52 -6.75 16.22
N ARG A 401 -5.28 -7.73 15.74
CA ARG A 401 -4.77 -8.95 15.14
C ARG A 401 -4.36 -8.72 13.69
N MET A 402 -3.44 -9.55 13.23
CA MET A 402 -2.98 -9.57 11.85
C MET A 402 -2.97 -10.98 11.30
N ILE A 403 -2.96 -11.08 9.98
CA ILE A 403 -2.80 -12.37 9.30
C ILE A 403 -1.36 -12.86 9.47
N ASP A 404 -1.23 -14.06 10.03
CA ASP A 404 0.06 -14.76 10.14
C ASP A 404 0.56 -15.16 8.75
N ALA A 405 1.75 -14.71 8.39
CA ALA A 405 2.36 -15.03 7.10
C ALA A 405 2.64 -16.55 6.91
N ALA A 406 2.67 -17.34 7.99
CA ALA A 406 2.87 -18.78 7.92
C ALA A 406 1.57 -19.55 7.64
N THR A 407 0.47 -19.18 8.31
CA THR A 407 -0.80 -19.93 8.28
C THR A 407 -1.88 -19.27 7.45
N GLY A 408 -1.75 -17.97 7.20
CA GLY A 408 -2.78 -17.15 6.56
C GLY A 408 -4.00 -16.87 7.45
N ASN A 409 -3.97 -17.16 8.75
CA ASN A 409 -5.06 -16.92 9.67
C ASN A 409 -4.89 -15.57 10.40
N ALA A 410 -5.99 -14.86 10.61
CA ALA A 410 -6.01 -13.59 11.33
C ALA A 410 -6.17 -13.81 12.86
N ASP A 411 -5.27 -14.59 13.45
CA ASP A 411 -5.36 -15.04 14.85
C ASP A 411 -4.18 -14.57 15.72
N LYS A 412 -3.24 -13.82 15.16
CA LYS A 412 -2.03 -13.36 15.85
C LYS A 412 -2.03 -11.86 16.08
N PRO A 413 -1.50 -11.38 17.23
CA PRO A 413 -1.39 -9.95 17.47
C PRO A 413 -0.41 -9.29 16.51
N ALA A 414 -0.69 -8.03 16.14
CA ALA A 414 0.25 -7.20 15.40
C ALA A 414 1.51 -6.94 16.24
N VAL A 415 2.69 -7.22 15.67
CA VAL A 415 3.94 -6.80 16.29
C VAL A 415 4.21 -5.34 15.91
N ARG A 416 4.07 -4.44 16.87
CA ARG A 416 4.32 -3.00 16.71
C ARG A 416 5.68 -2.65 17.27
N ARG A 417 6.44 -1.84 16.55
CA ARG A 417 7.82 -1.49 16.98
C ARG A 417 8.14 -0.03 16.70
N ARG A 418 8.77 0.61 17.66
CA ARG A 418 9.39 1.93 17.49
C ARG A 418 10.83 1.90 17.93
N VAL A 419 11.74 2.23 17.01
CA VAL A 419 13.14 2.55 17.30
C VAL A 419 13.28 4.07 17.34
N GLY A 420 13.70 4.60 18.46
CA GLY A 420 13.82 6.03 18.69
C GLY A 420 15.06 6.66 18.06
N PRO A 421 15.25 7.97 18.24
CA PRO A 421 16.45 8.67 17.81
C PRO A 421 17.68 8.21 18.58
N VAL A 422 18.86 8.47 18.02
CA VAL A 422 20.14 8.26 18.70
C VAL A 422 20.34 9.36 19.75
N LEU A 423 20.50 8.95 21.01
CA LEU A 423 20.86 9.82 22.12
C LEU A 423 22.39 9.84 22.25
N TRP A 424 22.98 11.01 22.14
CA TRP A 424 24.44 11.18 22.19
C TRP A 424 24.83 12.45 22.88
N SER A 425 26.04 12.48 23.40
CA SER A 425 26.68 13.68 23.96
C SER A 425 28.12 13.74 23.46
N ALA A 426 28.57 14.93 23.12
CA ALA A 426 29.89 15.18 22.55
C ALA A 426 31.01 14.51 23.36
N LEU A 427 31.63 13.47 22.79
CA LEU A 427 32.74 12.69 23.37
C LEU A 427 32.47 12.01 24.71
N LYS A 428 31.24 12.09 25.25
CA LYS A 428 30.87 11.51 26.54
C LYS A 428 30.02 10.26 26.39
N ARG A 429 29.93 9.46 27.41
CA ARG A 429 28.98 8.38 27.53
C ARG A 429 27.66 8.92 28.09
N VAL A 430 26.56 8.51 27.51
CA VAL A 430 25.22 8.73 28.03
C VAL A 430 24.83 7.48 28.82
N THR A 431 24.58 7.63 30.11
CA THR A 431 24.08 6.58 30.99
C THR A 431 22.61 6.85 31.28
N VAL A 432 21.73 5.96 30.87
CA VAL A 432 20.27 6.07 31.11
C VAL A 432 19.94 5.31 32.38
N ARG A 433 19.62 6.06 33.45
CA ARG A 433 19.24 5.50 34.75
C ARG A 433 17.79 5.07 34.78
N ASP A 434 16.93 5.95 34.31
CA ASP A 434 15.49 5.71 34.29
C ASP A 434 14.91 6.02 32.91
N LEU A 435 13.96 5.20 32.50
CA LEU A 435 13.21 5.33 31.26
C LEU A 435 11.74 5.09 31.56
N ALA A 436 10.89 6.03 31.20
CA ALA A 436 9.44 5.92 31.33
C ALA A 436 8.76 6.21 29.99
N VAL A 437 7.76 5.41 29.65
CA VAL A 437 6.97 5.58 28.43
C VAL A 437 5.69 6.33 28.78
N ASP A 438 5.41 7.39 28.05
CA ASP A 438 4.12 8.06 28.06
C ASP A 438 3.21 7.40 27.03
N MET A 439 2.25 6.63 27.50
CA MET A 439 1.33 5.87 26.67
C MET A 439 -0.01 5.69 27.36
N GLU A 440 -0.98 5.30 26.60
CA GLU A 440 -2.28 4.89 27.11
C GLU A 440 -2.15 3.62 27.95
N THR A 441 -2.79 3.60 29.12
CA THR A 441 -2.71 2.49 30.07
C THR A 441 -4.09 2.13 30.58
N GLY A 442 -4.31 0.86 30.90
CA GLY A 442 -5.55 0.38 31.48
C GLY A 442 -6.75 0.29 30.52
N THR A 443 -6.52 0.34 29.22
CA THR A 443 -7.53 0.30 28.14
C THR A 443 -7.69 -1.09 27.52
N THR A 444 -7.15 -2.13 28.16
CA THR A 444 -7.38 -3.52 27.72
C THR A 444 -8.88 -3.81 27.59
N PRO A 445 -9.30 -4.54 26.57
CA PRO A 445 -10.69 -4.99 26.43
C PRO A 445 -11.16 -5.74 27.68
N GLU A 446 -12.45 -5.63 27.98
CA GLU A 446 -13.07 -6.45 29.02
C GLU A 446 -12.94 -7.93 28.62
N LEU A 447 -12.49 -8.77 29.56
CA LEU A 447 -12.35 -10.19 29.31
C LEU A 447 -13.74 -10.80 29.22
N GLU A 448 -14.04 -11.45 28.11
CA GLU A 448 -15.09 -12.47 28.08
C GLU A 448 -14.76 -13.53 29.16
N PRO A 449 -15.74 -14.03 29.92
CA PRO A 449 -15.49 -15.05 30.91
C PRO A 449 -14.85 -16.27 30.27
N GLU A 450 -13.66 -16.62 30.74
CA GLU A 450 -12.84 -17.70 30.19
C GLU A 450 -13.62 -19.00 30.03
N THR A 451 -13.71 -19.51 28.83
CA THR A 451 -13.97 -20.92 28.61
C THR A 451 -12.75 -21.68 29.15
N PRO A 452 -12.89 -22.69 30.04
CA PRO A 452 -11.76 -23.43 30.55
C PRO A 452 -10.91 -23.99 29.39
N GLY A 453 -9.70 -23.48 29.23
CA GLY A 453 -8.77 -23.86 28.16
C GLY A 453 -8.33 -22.75 27.23
N ASP A 454 -8.97 -21.58 27.22
CA ASP A 454 -8.57 -20.44 26.42
C ASP A 454 -7.64 -19.51 27.23
N LEU A 455 -6.38 -19.87 27.23
CA LEU A 455 -5.31 -19.03 27.74
C LEU A 455 -4.90 -18.05 26.64
N THR A 456 -5.62 -16.95 26.47
CA THR A 456 -5.10 -15.77 25.80
C THR A 456 -4.27 -14.96 26.82
N PRO A 457 -2.93 -15.15 26.88
CA PRO A 457 -2.14 -14.64 28.02
C PRO A 457 -2.02 -13.13 28.08
N ASN A 458 -2.34 -12.42 26.98
CA ASN A 458 -1.97 -11.00 26.81
C ASN A 458 -3.08 -10.01 27.15
N SER A 459 -4.36 -10.36 26.98
CA SER A 459 -5.48 -9.48 27.29
C SER A 459 -5.61 -9.12 28.78
N GLN A 460 -5.09 -9.97 29.68
CA GLN A 460 -5.13 -9.71 31.13
C GLN A 460 -4.00 -8.83 31.65
N ASN A 461 -2.84 -8.84 31.02
CA ASN A 461 -1.66 -8.10 31.48
C ASN A 461 -0.77 -7.68 30.31
N PRO A 462 -1.15 -6.62 29.57
CA PRO A 462 -0.46 -6.19 28.37
C PRO A 462 0.98 -5.76 28.69
N ARG A 463 1.90 -5.96 27.75
CA ARG A 463 3.34 -5.81 27.95
C ARG A 463 3.97 -4.88 26.93
N ALA A 464 4.70 -3.90 27.43
CA ALA A 464 5.68 -3.14 26.67
C ALA A 464 7.05 -3.81 26.82
N MET A 465 7.73 -4.04 25.71
CA MET A 465 9.03 -4.69 25.65
C MET A 465 10.10 -3.68 25.25
N LEU A 466 11.18 -3.60 26.02
CA LEU A 466 12.28 -2.68 25.82
C LEU A 466 13.54 -3.43 25.40
N ARG A 467 14.22 -2.95 24.38
CA ARG A 467 15.63 -3.22 24.09
C ARG A 467 16.39 -1.92 23.99
N VAL A 468 17.66 -1.95 24.35
CA VAL A 468 18.54 -0.79 24.24
C VAL A 468 19.82 -1.16 23.50
N SER A 469 20.41 -0.19 22.84
CA SER A 469 21.68 -0.30 22.15
C SER A 469 22.59 0.83 22.58
N GLY A 470 23.85 0.56 22.85
CA GLY A 470 24.87 1.57 23.20
C GLY A 470 25.69 2.05 22.00
N ASP A 471 25.50 1.47 20.82
CA ASP A 471 26.34 1.60 19.61
C ASP A 471 25.58 2.08 18.36
N GLY A 472 24.43 2.69 18.54
CA GLY A 472 23.63 3.21 17.43
C GLY A 472 22.72 2.17 16.77
N GLY A 473 22.43 1.04 17.42
CA GLY A 473 21.55 0.01 16.91
C GLY A 473 22.26 -1.12 16.14
N TYR A 474 23.59 -1.22 16.28
CA TYR A 474 24.34 -2.36 15.73
C TYR A 474 24.20 -3.60 16.59
N THR A 475 24.32 -3.47 17.90
CA THR A 475 24.05 -4.55 18.86
C THR A 475 22.97 -4.14 19.85
N TRP A 476 22.21 -5.11 20.31
CA TRP A 476 21.06 -4.89 21.18
C TRP A 476 21.17 -5.73 22.45
N ALA A 477 20.83 -5.14 23.60
CA ALA A 477 20.67 -5.87 24.84
C ALA A 477 19.48 -6.84 24.79
N ASP A 478 19.44 -7.76 25.75
CA ASP A 478 18.31 -8.67 25.93
C ASP A 478 17.02 -7.89 26.18
N LEU A 479 15.91 -8.49 25.77
CA LEU A 479 14.59 -7.91 25.86
C LEU A 479 14.12 -7.89 27.33
N SER A 480 13.66 -6.73 27.79
CA SER A 480 13.06 -6.52 29.11
C SER A 480 11.63 -6.02 28.95
N TRP A 481 10.70 -6.52 29.73
CA TRP A 481 9.28 -6.15 29.62
C TRP A 481 8.72 -5.53 30.90
N ARG A 482 7.66 -4.72 30.74
CA ARG A 482 6.86 -4.14 31.81
C ARG A 482 5.38 -4.18 31.41
N SER A 483 4.52 -4.40 32.41
CA SER A 483 3.08 -4.26 32.20
C SER A 483 2.72 -2.78 32.03
N PHE A 484 1.77 -2.49 31.11
CA PHE A 484 1.18 -1.15 31.00
C PHE A 484 -0.26 -1.07 31.50
N GLY A 485 -0.64 -2.00 32.37
CA GLY A 485 -1.84 -1.95 33.18
C GLY A 485 -2.99 -2.80 32.64
N ARG A 486 -3.63 -3.54 33.56
CA ARG A 486 -4.89 -4.23 33.29
C ARG A 486 -6.01 -3.21 33.12
N GLN A 487 -7.14 -3.63 32.58
CA GLN A 487 -8.33 -2.80 32.48
C GLN A 487 -8.64 -2.04 33.79
N GLY A 488 -8.92 -0.74 33.64
CA GLY A 488 -9.18 0.17 34.78
C GLY A 488 -7.93 0.69 35.50
N ASN A 489 -6.73 0.21 35.19
CA ASN A 489 -5.50 0.73 35.79
C ASN A 489 -4.89 1.86 34.94
N TYR A 490 -5.62 2.98 34.83
CA TYR A 490 -5.25 4.15 34.02
C TYR A 490 -4.03 4.94 34.57
N GLY A 491 -3.63 4.69 35.79
CA GLY A 491 -2.49 5.36 36.44
C GLY A 491 -1.18 4.58 36.38
N GLN A 492 -1.12 3.49 35.60
CA GLN A 492 0.08 2.67 35.48
C GLN A 492 1.23 3.45 34.81
N THR A 493 2.41 3.42 35.42
CA THR A 493 3.63 3.96 34.81
C THR A 493 4.47 2.83 34.26
N VAL A 494 4.74 2.89 32.97
CA VAL A 494 5.62 1.93 32.28
C VAL A 494 7.06 2.41 32.42
N HIS A 495 7.83 1.78 33.30
CA HIS A 495 9.11 2.30 33.76
C HIS A 495 10.18 1.22 33.87
N TRP A 496 11.38 1.53 33.41
CA TRP A 496 12.59 0.71 33.56
C TRP A 496 13.69 1.51 34.25
N GLN A 497 14.49 0.82 35.04
CA GLN A 497 15.64 1.37 35.74
C GLN A 497 16.93 0.70 35.25
N ASN A 498 18.05 1.42 35.35
CA ASN A 498 19.38 0.93 34.98
C ASN A 498 19.42 0.42 33.52
N CYS A 499 18.97 1.25 32.59
CA CYS A 499 18.85 0.89 31.18
C CYS A 499 20.17 0.77 30.42
N GLY A 500 21.31 1.02 31.09
CA GLY A 500 22.64 0.89 30.49
C GLY A 500 23.22 2.21 30.01
N TRP A 501 24.26 2.10 29.20
CA TRP A 501 25.02 3.26 28.72
C TRP A 501 25.52 3.05 27.28
N GLY A 502 25.87 4.15 26.61
CA GLY A 502 26.44 4.12 25.27
C GLY A 502 26.93 5.48 24.81
N ARG A 503 27.69 5.53 23.71
CA ARG A 503 28.04 6.78 23.02
C ARG A 503 26.98 7.20 22.04
N SER A 504 26.27 6.22 21.50
CA SER A 504 25.15 6.38 20.57
C SER A 504 24.00 5.52 21.08
N PHE A 505 23.36 5.98 22.16
CA PHE A 505 22.34 5.20 22.84
C PHE A 505 21.02 5.24 22.09
N VAL A 506 20.43 4.08 21.84
CA VAL A 506 19.17 3.93 21.11
C VAL A 506 18.20 3.07 21.92
N VAL A 507 16.94 3.45 21.89
CA VAL A 507 15.83 2.75 22.54
C VAL A 507 14.92 2.13 21.49
N GLU A 508 14.60 0.86 21.64
CA GLU A 508 13.54 0.19 20.90
C GLU A 508 12.43 -0.25 21.87
N LEU A 509 11.21 0.15 21.57
CA LEU A 509 10.01 -0.38 22.20
C LEU A 509 9.26 -1.28 21.21
N SER A 510 8.80 -2.42 21.68
CA SER A 510 7.96 -3.33 20.91
C SER A 510 6.78 -3.81 21.73
N PHE A 511 5.69 -4.12 21.02
CA PHE A 511 4.41 -4.53 21.58
C PHE A 511 3.83 -5.65 20.71
N SER A 512 3.11 -6.56 21.32
CA SER A 512 2.43 -7.67 20.62
C SER A 512 1.04 -7.90 21.22
N GLU A 513 0.29 -6.82 21.37
CA GLU A 513 -1.07 -6.82 21.92
C GLU A 513 -2.11 -6.77 20.78
N ASP A 514 -3.26 -7.41 20.99
CA ASP A 514 -4.32 -7.55 19.98
C ASP A 514 -5.42 -6.48 20.08
N PHE A 515 -5.15 -5.41 20.80
CA PHE A 515 -6.04 -4.26 20.95
C PHE A 515 -5.31 -2.94 20.62
N PRO A 516 -6.05 -1.87 20.30
CA PRO A 516 -5.49 -0.56 20.03
C PRO A 516 -5.00 0.13 21.30
N PHE A 517 -3.90 0.87 21.22
CA PHE A 517 -3.36 1.78 22.25
C PHE A 517 -2.44 2.81 21.61
N THR A 518 -2.29 3.96 22.27
CA THR A 518 -1.52 5.10 21.77
C THR A 518 -0.24 5.30 22.59
N VAL A 519 0.87 5.61 21.91
CA VAL A 519 2.15 5.98 22.56
C VAL A 519 2.44 7.45 22.30
N ALA A 520 2.53 8.25 23.36
CA ALA A 520 2.70 9.70 23.28
C ALA A 520 4.15 10.16 23.38
N GLY A 521 5.05 9.38 24.00
CA GLY A 521 6.44 9.80 24.15
C GLY A 521 7.28 8.92 25.05
N LEU A 522 8.50 9.38 25.26
CA LEU A 522 9.50 8.75 26.10
C LEU A 522 10.16 9.79 26.99
N ARG A 523 10.25 9.51 28.29
CA ARG A 523 11.01 10.31 29.26
C ARG A 523 12.22 9.52 29.74
N ILE A 524 13.33 10.17 29.84
CA ILE A 524 14.57 9.56 30.36
C ILE A 524 15.19 10.42 31.44
N ALA A 525 15.81 9.78 32.45
CA ALA A 525 16.78 10.37 33.31
C ALA A 525 18.16 9.87 32.90
N ALA A 526 18.97 10.75 32.32
CA ALA A 526 20.27 10.41 31.78
C ALA A 526 21.36 11.28 32.40
N GLU A 527 22.52 10.68 32.59
CA GLU A 527 23.72 11.34 33.05
C GLU A 527 24.84 11.22 32.02
N GLU A 528 25.65 12.26 31.94
CA GLU A 528 26.85 12.25 31.12
C GLU A 528 28.05 11.92 32.04
N SER A 529 28.77 10.86 31.70
CA SER A 529 30.02 10.54 32.36
C SER A 529 31.21 10.94 31.47
N ALA A 530 32.30 11.41 32.11
CA ALA A 530 33.55 11.62 31.40
C ALA A 530 34.05 10.30 30.76
N LEU A 531 34.91 10.44 29.75
CA LEU A 531 35.59 9.30 29.10
C LEU A 531 36.32 8.45 30.12
#